data_e17ccc3b89b3c39b4ae221c1d3c679f1
#
_entry.id   e17ccc3b89b3c39b4ae221c1d3c679f1
#
_cell.length_a   1.000
_cell.length_b   1.000
_cell.length_c   1.000
_cell.angle_alpha   90.00
_cell.angle_beta   90.00
_cell.angle_gamma   90.00
#
_symmetry.space_group_name_H-M   'P 1'
#
loop_
_entity.id
_entity.type
_entity.pdbx_description
1 polymer ?
#
loop_
_entity_poly.entity_id
_entity_poly.type
_entity_poly.pdbx_seq_one_letter_code
_entity_poly.pdbx_strand_id
1 'polypeptide(L)'
;MAIIRSQTVTLATITLTLLMSLQLCVCYRGKVGAKTEISDVKTNEEVQELGRFSVEEYNRSLRRQRRQRQYKMMSIGDNIGGELRFIEVVEAQTQVVSGLKYYLTISATQNGVSKMFESEVVVKPWVRSKELLNFGPSNSTTQYLSSCCN
;
A
#
# COMPACT_ATOMS: atom_id res chain seq x y z
N MET A 1 -20.03 36.77 -53.19
CA MET A 1 -18.74 36.46 -52.49
C MET A 1 -18.82 36.44 -50.97
N ALA A 2 -19.81 36.99 -50.29
CA ALA A 2 -19.88 37.01 -48.82
C ALA A 2 -20.30 35.67 -48.17
N ILE A 3 -21.12 34.86 -48.85
CA ILE A 3 -21.67 33.59 -48.32
C ILE A 3 -20.56 32.51 -48.17
N ILE A 4 -19.63 32.48 -49.11
CA ILE A 4 -18.55 31.47 -49.11
C ILE A 4 -17.53 31.73 -47.97
N ARG A 5 -17.29 33.00 -47.59
CA ARG A 5 -16.44 33.35 -46.47
C ARG A 5 -17.01 32.97 -45.11
N SER A 6 -18.33 33.03 -44.97
CA SER A 6 -19.02 32.64 -43.74
C SER A 6 -18.94 31.15 -43.49
N GLN A 7 -19.08 30.34 -44.52
CA GLN A 7 -19.01 28.86 -44.40
C GLN A 7 -17.59 28.33 -44.08
N THR A 8 -16.57 28.96 -44.64
CA THR A 8 -15.16 28.55 -44.31
C THR A 8 -14.77 28.88 -42.90
N VAL A 9 -15.24 30.03 -42.36
CA VAL A 9 -14.97 30.43 -40.96
C VAL A 9 -15.70 29.49 -39.99
N THR A 10 -16.96 29.09 -40.27
CA THR A 10 -17.70 28.18 -39.40
C THR A 10 -17.13 26.79 -39.43
N LEU A 11 -16.68 26.27 -40.57
CA LEU A 11 -15.98 24.97 -40.65
C LEU A 11 -14.64 24.98 -39.89
N ALA A 12 -13.87 26.06 -40.00
CA ALA A 12 -12.60 26.20 -39.31
C ALA A 12 -12.79 26.26 -37.78
N THR A 13 -13.82 26.93 -37.28
CA THR A 13 -14.12 26.96 -35.83
C THR A 13 -14.59 25.62 -35.30
N ILE A 14 -15.41 24.89 -36.05
CA ILE A 14 -15.87 23.54 -35.68
C ILE A 14 -14.69 22.56 -35.62
N THR A 15 -13.79 22.57 -36.61
CA THR A 15 -12.61 21.72 -36.60
C THR A 15 -11.66 22.06 -35.47
N LEU A 16 -11.48 23.34 -35.16
CA LEU A 16 -10.61 23.79 -34.05
C LEU A 16 -11.20 23.36 -32.69
N THR A 17 -12.51 23.49 -32.51
CA THR A 17 -13.18 23.03 -31.26
C THR A 17 -13.15 21.51 -31.13
N LEU A 18 -13.26 20.76 -32.23
CA LEU A 18 -13.15 19.30 -32.23
C LEU A 18 -11.72 18.86 -31.88
N LEU A 19 -10.71 19.52 -32.42
CA LEU A 19 -9.29 19.25 -32.10
C LEU A 19 -8.98 19.59 -30.64
N MET A 20 -9.52 20.69 -30.10
CA MET A 20 -9.35 21.03 -28.68
C MET A 20 -10.06 20.04 -27.76
N SER A 21 -11.21 19.52 -28.13
CA SER A 21 -11.92 18.50 -27.32
C SER A 21 -11.21 17.14 -27.33
N LEU A 22 -10.48 16.80 -28.39
CA LEU A 22 -9.67 15.60 -28.46
C LEU A 22 -8.40 15.67 -27.59
N GLN A 23 -7.87 16.87 -27.34
CA GLN A 23 -6.69 17.04 -26.46
C GLN A 23 -7.04 17.00 -24.98
N LEU A 24 -8.30 17.21 -24.58
CA LEU A 24 -8.77 17.08 -23.21
C LEU A 24 -9.06 15.63 -22.80
N CYS A 25 -9.04 14.71 -23.75
CA CYS A 25 -9.00 13.27 -23.44
C CYS A 25 -7.56 12.86 -23.11
N VAL A 26 -6.91 13.57 -22.18
CA VAL A 26 -5.79 13.02 -21.44
C VAL A 26 -6.39 11.87 -20.65
N CYS A 27 -6.24 10.68 -21.21
CA CYS A 27 -6.56 9.44 -20.52
C CYS A 27 -5.89 9.49 -19.16
N TYR A 28 -6.67 9.84 -18.15
CA TYR A 28 -6.35 9.50 -16.76
C TYR A 28 -6.41 7.96 -16.73
N ARG A 29 -5.32 7.38 -17.20
CA ARG A 29 -5.11 5.94 -17.25
C ARG A 29 -4.75 5.46 -15.84
N GLY A 30 -5.61 5.81 -14.90
CA GLY A 30 -5.66 5.16 -13.61
C GLY A 30 -6.02 3.70 -13.91
N LYS A 31 -5.02 2.84 -13.94
CA LYS A 31 -5.24 1.40 -14.06
C LYS A 31 -6.02 0.99 -12.79
N VAL A 32 -7.33 0.92 -12.91
CA VAL A 32 -8.18 0.34 -11.87
C VAL A 32 -7.61 -1.05 -11.59
N GLY A 33 -7.20 -1.30 -10.35
CA GLY A 33 -6.61 -2.57 -9.96
C GLY A 33 -5.08 -2.68 -10.09
N ALA A 34 -4.36 -1.68 -10.61
CA ALA A 34 -2.90 -1.69 -10.55
C ALA A 34 -2.38 -1.19 -9.19
N LYS A 35 -1.27 -1.76 -8.73
CA LYS A 35 -0.53 -1.24 -7.58
C LYS A 35 0.16 0.07 -7.97
N THR A 36 0.07 1.07 -7.11
CA THR A 36 0.71 2.38 -7.28
C THR A 36 1.63 2.60 -6.09
N GLU A 37 2.87 2.96 -6.35
CA GLU A 37 3.84 3.29 -5.30
C GLU A 37 3.51 4.62 -4.63
N ILE A 38 3.77 4.71 -3.34
CA ILE A 38 3.66 5.93 -2.54
C ILE A 38 5.09 6.46 -2.35
N SER A 39 5.38 7.64 -2.90
CA SER A 39 6.72 8.23 -2.90
C SER A 39 7.18 8.75 -1.53
N ASP A 40 6.26 9.31 -0.74
CA ASP A 40 6.60 10.01 0.51
C ASP A 40 6.30 9.17 1.77
N VAL A 41 6.65 7.89 1.75
CA VAL A 41 6.28 6.91 2.78
C VAL A 41 6.71 7.36 4.19
N LYS A 42 7.93 7.89 4.34
CA LYS A 42 8.48 8.23 5.66
C LYS A 42 7.79 9.43 6.33
N THR A 43 7.31 10.37 5.53
CA THR A 43 6.63 11.59 5.99
C THR A 43 5.11 11.46 5.98
N ASN A 44 4.59 10.42 5.35
CA ASN A 44 3.16 10.16 5.26
C ASN A 44 2.64 9.54 6.57
N GLU A 45 2.01 10.36 7.41
CA GLU A 45 1.51 9.95 8.71
C GLU A 45 0.47 8.82 8.61
N GLU A 46 -0.41 8.85 7.60
CA GLU A 46 -1.41 7.81 7.38
C GLU A 46 -0.76 6.44 7.13
N VAL A 47 0.27 6.40 6.29
CA VAL A 47 1.01 5.17 5.98
C VAL A 47 1.75 4.66 7.22
N GLN A 48 2.38 5.54 7.99
CA GLN A 48 3.07 5.18 9.23
C GLN A 48 2.10 4.65 10.29
N GLU A 49 0.90 5.23 10.40
CA GLU A 49 -0.15 4.71 11.28
C GLU A 49 -0.66 3.32 10.86
N LEU A 50 -0.79 3.07 9.55
CA LEU A 50 -1.16 1.74 9.05
C LEU A 50 -0.10 0.69 9.38
N GLY A 51 1.17 1.08 9.33
CA GLY A 51 2.27 0.21 9.78
C GLY A 51 2.20 -0.14 11.27
N ARG A 52 1.94 0.86 12.13
CA ARG A 52 1.74 0.63 13.57
C ARG A 52 0.55 -0.28 13.83
N PHE A 53 -0.58 0.00 13.19
CA PHE A 53 -1.78 -0.82 13.27
C PHE A 53 -1.50 -2.29 12.90
N SER A 54 -0.72 -2.52 11.82
CA SER A 54 -0.35 -3.86 11.37
C SER A 54 0.43 -4.64 12.43
N VAL A 55 1.44 -4.00 13.03
CA VAL A 55 2.27 -4.61 14.08
C VAL A 55 1.45 -4.87 15.35
N GLU A 56 0.58 -3.94 15.74
CA GLU A 56 -0.30 -4.12 16.90
C GLU A 56 -1.30 -5.26 16.72
N GLU A 57 -1.93 -5.37 15.55
CA GLU A 57 -2.90 -6.43 15.28
C GLU A 57 -2.21 -7.80 15.20
N TYR A 58 -1.01 -7.85 14.61
CA TYR A 58 -0.19 -9.06 14.63
C TYR A 58 0.16 -9.47 16.06
N ASN A 59 0.65 -8.57 16.90
CA ASN A 59 0.94 -8.83 18.31
C ASN A 59 -0.31 -9.28 19.08
N ARG A 60 -1.47 -8.67 18.78
CA ARG A 60 -2.75 -9.06 19.36
C ARG A 60 -3.12 -10.50 18.96
N SER A 61 -2.91 -10.87 17.72
CA SER A 61 -3.14 -12.23 17.21
C SER A 61 -2.23 -13.25 17.91
N LEU A 62 -0.95 -12.92 18.09
CA LEU A 62 0.01 -13.75 18.81
C LEU A 62 -0.43 -13.97 20.27
N ARG A 63 -0.86 -12.92 20.96
CA ARG A 63 -1.37 -13.04 22.36
C ARG A 63 -2.60 -13.92 22.44
N ARG A 64 -3.53 -13.85 21.47
CA ARG A 64 -4.70 -14.71 21.38
C ARG A 64 -4.31 -16.19 21.18
N GLN A 65 -3.38 -16.45 20.25
CA GLN A 65 -2.87 -17.79 19.97
C GLN A 65 -2.18 -18.40 21.20
N ARG A 66 -1.34 -17.62 21.91
CA ARG A 66 -0.67 -18.08 23.15
C ARG A 66 -1.69 -18.49 24.21
N ARG A 67 -2.74 -17.69 24.43
CA ARG A 67 -3.83 -18.03 25.38
C ARG A 67 -4.52 -19.34 25.00
N GLN A 68 -4.84 -19.54 23.73
CA GLN A 68 -5.52 -20.76 23.26
C GLN A 68 -4.64 -22.00 23.41
N ARG A 69 -3.32 -21.89 23.15
CA ARG A 69 -2.37 -23.01 23.34
C ARG A 69 -2.17 -23.36 24.80
N GLN A 70 -2.18 -22.39 25.70
CA GLN A 70 -2.02 -22.59 27.13
C GLN A 70 -3.15 -23.46 27.71
N TYR A 71 -4.35 -23.42 27.11
CA TYR A 71 -5.47 -24.32 27.46
C TYR A 71 -5.32 -25.73 26.88
N LYS A 72 -4.49 -25.94 25.87
CA LYS A 72 -4.46 -27.21 25.11
C LYS A 72 -3.26 -28.09 25.39
N MET A 73 -2.16 -27.57 25.92
CA MET A 73 -0.95 -28.40 26.16
C MET A 73 0.02 -27.78 27.15
N MET A 74 0.16 -28.43 28.28
CA MET A 74 1.32 -28.42 29.13
C MET A 74 2.40 -29.28 28.43
N SER A 75 3.31 -28.66 27.73
CA SER A 75 4.61 -29.07 27.22
C SER A 75 4.77 -28.88 25.71
N ILE A 76 5.63 -28.02 25.41
CA ILE A 76 6.67 -27.97 24.39
C ILE A 76 7.07 -26.48 24.32
N GLY A 77 8.34 -26.21 24.64
CA GLY A 77 8.91 -24.86 24.54
C GLY A 77 8.96 -24.38 23.09
N ASP A 78 7.83 -23.91 22.60
CA ASP A 78 7.76 -23.22 21.33
C ASP A 78 8.27 -21.79 21.54
N ASN A 79 9.40 -21.49 20.94
CA ASN A 79 9.90 -20.15 20.68
C ASN A 79 8.90 -19.42 19.74
N ILE A 80 7.70 -19.13 20.24
CA ILE A 80 6.81 -18.18 19.57
C ILE A 80 7.51 -16.85 19.71
N GLY A 81 8.05 -16.35 18.59
CA GLY A 81 8.84 -15.14 18.51
C GLY A 81 8.26 -14.00 19.38
N GLY A 82 9.14 -13.21 20.00
CA GLY A 82 8.75 -12.09 20.86
C GLY A 82 7.79 -11.14 20.16
N GLU A 83 7.11 -10.30 20.92
CA GLU A 83 6.29 -9.20 20.36
C GLU A 83 7.15 -8.30 19.51
N LEU A 84 6.58 -7.84 18.41
CA LEU A 84 7.21 -6.89 17.50
C LEU A 84 7.06 -5.47 18.02
N ARG A 85 8.11 -4.68 17.85
CA ARG A 85 8.11 -3.27 18.13
C ARG A 85 8.24 -2.51 16.82
N PHE A 86 7.24 -1.74 16.42
CA PHE A 86 7.23 -0.93 15.21
C PHE A 86 8.39 0.08 15.22
N ILE A 87 9.07 0.25 14.09
CA ILE A 87 10.06 1.30 13.84
C ILE A 87 9.50 2.27 12.80
N GLU A 88 9.39 1.84 11.56
CA GLU A 88 8.90 2.66 10.44
C GLU A 88 8.35 1.80 9.31
N VAL A 89 7.55 2.39 8.44
CA VAL A 89 7.25 1.85 7.12
C VAL A 89 8.30 2.36 6.14
N VAL A 90 8.95 1.45 5.42
CA VAL A 90 10.05 1.76 4.49
C VAL A 90 9.54 1.95 3.07
N GLU A 91 8.62 1.07 2.66
CA GLU A 91 8.00 1.08 1.33
C GLU A 91 6.49 0.87 1.46
N ALA A 92 5.74 1.51 0.59
CA ALA A 92 4.30 1.36 0.54
C ALA A 92 3.77 1.42 -0.89
N GLN A 93 2.83 0.55 -1.19
CA GLN A 93 2.06 0.57 -2.43
C GLN A 93 0.57 0.56 -2.08
N THR A 94 -0.24 1.22 -2.89
CA THR A 94 -1.69 1.21 -2.76
C THR A 94 -2.35 0.62 -4.00
N GLN A 95 -3.49 -0.02 -3.81
CA GLN A 95 -4.30 -0.60 -4.87
C GLN A 95 -5.77 -0.32 -4.59
N VAL A 96 -6.49 0.19 -5.59
CA VAL A 96 -7.93 0.38 -5.48
C VAL A 96 -8.64 -0.94 -5.78
N VAL A 97 -9.33 -1.45 -4.78
CA VAL A 97 -10.18 -2.63 -4.82
C VAL A 97 -11.58 -2.22 -4.33
N SER A 98 -12.30 -3.06 -3.62
CA SER A 98 -13.47 -2.60 -2.83
C SER A 98 -13.02 -1.91 -1.53
N GLY A 99 -12.30 -0.80 -1.66
CA GLY A 99 -11.57 -0.06 -0.64
C GLY A 99 -10.18 0.30 -1.13
N LEU A 100 -9.32 0.74 -0.21
CA LEU A 100 -7.90 0.97 -0.46
C LEU A 100 -7.12 -0.16 0.19
N LYS A 101 -6.42 -0.95 -0.62
CA LYS A 101 -5.50 -1.99 -0.15
C LYS A 101 -4.09 -1.44 -0.16
N TYR A 102 -3.45 -1.50 0.99
CA TYR A 102 -2.07 -1.09 1.19
C TYR A 102 -1.17 -2.32 1.32
N TYR A 103 -0.05 -2.29 0.62
CA TYR A 103 1.06 -3.24 0.75
C TYR A 103 2.21 -2.48 1.38
N LEU A 104 2.61 -2.87 2.57
CA LEU A 104 3.58 -2.14 3.38
C LEU A 104 4.80 -3.02 3.65
N THR A 105 5.98 -2.47 3.45
CA THR A 105 7.23 -3.03 3.95
C THR A 105 7.59 -2.31 5.25
N ILE A 106 7.57 -3.04 6.34
CA ILE A 106 7.67 -2.51 7.70
C ILE A 106 8.97 -2.96 8.32
N SER A 107 9.73 -2.00 8.86
CA SER A 107 10.85 -2.28 9.76
C SER A 107 10.32 -2.39 11.20
N ALA A 108 10.59 -3.51 11.85
CA ALA A 108 10.20 -3.75 13.24
C ALA A 108 11.27 -4.52 14.00
N THR A 109 11.38 -4.28 15.30
CA THR A 109 12.32 -4.96 16.18
C THR A 109 11.67 -6.17 16.85
N GLN A 110 12.35 -7.31 16.78
CA GLN A 110 11.97 -8.53 17.47
C GLN A 110 13.15 -9.01 18.34
N ASN A 111 12.95 -9.08 19.64
CA ASN A 111 14.01 -9.50 20.58
C ASN A 111 15.31 -8.65 20.44
N GLY A 112 15.19 -7.36 20.18
CA GLY A 112 16.33 -6.45 19.99
C GLY A 112 16.94 -6.47 18.58
N VAL A 113 16.48 -7.33 17.68
CA VAL A 113 16.96 -7.41 16.28
C VAL A 113 15.96 -6.75 15.35
N SER A 114 16.41 -5.82 14.52
CA SER A 114 15.59 -5.21 13.47
C SER A 114 15.42 -6.19 12.32
N LYS A 115 14.17 -6.34 11.86
CA LYS A 115 13.77 -7.21 10.77
C LYS A 115 12.75 -6.51 9.88
N MET A 116 12.66 -6.95 8.63
CA MET A 116 11.69 -6.47 7.67
C MET A 116 10.49 -7.42 7.60
N PHE A 117 9.31 -6.83 7.54
CA PHE A 117 8.04 -7.54 7.46
C PHE A 117 7.20 -6.96 6.32
N GLU A 118 6.42 -7.83 5.68
CA GLU A 118 5.41 -7.43 4.71
C GLU A 118 4.03 -7.48 5.36
N SER A 119 3.23 -6.48 5.06
CA SER A 119 1.87 -6.34 5.57
C SER A 119 0.90 -5.95 4.47
N GLU A 120 -0.28 -6.52 4.50
CA GLU A 120 -1.40 -6.16 3.63
C GLU A 120 -2.57 -5.68 4.48
N VAL A 121 -2.98 -4.43 4.29
CA VAL A 121 -4.08 -3.80 5.02
C VAL A 121 -5.12 -3.29 4.05
N VAL A 122 -6.39 -3.56 4.34
CA VAL A 122 -7.53 -2.95 3.63
C VAL A 122 -8.16 -1.88 4.50
N VAL A 123 -8.33 -0.70 3.92
CA VAL A 123 -9.04 0.43 4.52
C VAL A 123 -10.33 0.64 3.76
N LYS A 124 -11.45 0.70 4.49
CA LYS A 124 -12.78 1.03 3.97
C LYS A 124 -13.25 2.34 4.60
N PRO A 125 -12.95 3.50 3.98
CA PRO A 125 -13.19 4.82 4.58
C PRO A 125 -14.66 5.05 4.95
N TRP A 126 -15.59 4.56 4.14
CA TRP A 126 -17.04 4.74 4.32
C TRP A 126 -17.62 4.05 5.55
N VAL A 127 -16.94 3.02 6.08
CA VAL A 127 -17.30 2.32 7.34
C VAL A 127 -16.24 2.51 8.42
N ARG A 128 -15.24 3.36 8.16
CA ARG A 128 -14.11 3.66 9.07
C ARG A 128 -13.44 2.40 9.62
N SER A 129 -13.31 1.37 8.79
CA SER A 129 -12.67 0.11 9.19
C SER A 129 -11.30 -0.07 8.56
N LYS A 130 -10.39 -0.64 9.33
CA LYS A 130 -9.08 -1.12 8.92
C LYS A 130 -9.00 -2.61 9.22
N GLU A 131 -8.53 -3.40 8.27
CA GLU A 131 -8.44 -4.85 8.39
C GLU A 131 -7.06 -5.33 7.94
N LEU A 132 -6.35 -6.05 8.80
CA LEU A 132 -5.09 -6.69 8.47
C LEU A 132 -5.39 -8.03 7.77
N LEU A 133 -5.02 -8.14 6.50
CA LEU A 133 -5.22 -9.35 5.70
C LEU A 133 -4.05 -10.32 5.83
N ASN A 134 -2.82 -9.79 5.78
CA ASN A 134 -1.61 -10.58 5.83
C ASN A 134 -0.52 -9.85 6.60
N PHE A 135 0.32 -10.62 7.31
CA PHE A 135 1.51 -10.13 7.98
C PHE A 135 2.54 -11.25 8.10
N GLY A 136 3.75 -11.01 7.61
CA GLY A 136 4.81 -12.01 7.66
C GLY A 136 6.20 -11.41 7.46
N PRO A 137 7.27 -12.21 7.67
CA PRO A 137 8.62 -11.77 7.38
C PRO A 137 8.77 -11.46 5.89
N SER A 138 9.45 -10.37 5.57
CA SER A 138 9.81 -10.06 4.19
C SER A 138 10.91 -11.00 3.71
N ASN A 139 10.68 -11.66 2.58
CA ASN A 139 11.66 -12.53 1.94
C ASN A 139 12.78 -11.74 1.22
N SER A 140 12.72 -10.41 1.25
CA SER A 140 13.68 -9.52 0.56
C SER A 140 15.03 -9.37 1.26
N THR A 141 15.32 -10.16 2.31
CA THR A 141 16.63 -10.14 3.01
C THR A 141 17.81 -10.52 2.10
N THR A 142 17.56 -11.02 0.90
CA THR A 142 18.61 -11.49 -0.02
C THR A 142 19.10 -10.39 -1.01
N GLN A 143 18.41 -9.28 -1.17
CA GLN A 143 18.77 -8.28 -2.19
C GLN A 143 19.69 -7.15 -1.71
N TYR A 144 19.76 -6.87 -0.42
CA TYR A 144 20.61 -5.76 0.05
C TYR A 144 22.08 -6.13 0.27
N LEU A 145 22.45 -7.41 0.28
CA LEU A 145 23.82 -7.84 0.44
C LEU A 145 24.62 -7.97 -0.87
N SER A 146 23.96 -7.93 -2.02
CA SER A 146 24.65 -8.00 -3.33
C SER A 146 25.07 -6.64 -3.91
N SER A 147 24.63 -5.53 -3.33
CA SER A 147 24.94 -4.18 -3.83
C SER A 147 26.14 -3.52 -3.16
N CYS A 148 26.75 -4.14 -2.15
CA CYS A 148 27.91 -3.58 -1.44
C CYS A 148 29.25 -4.21 -1.85
N CYS A 149 29.28 -5.08 -2.85
CA CYS A 149 30.52 -5.68 -3.36
C CYS A 149 30.61 -5.48 -4.89
N ASN A 150 30.82 -4.24 -5.34
CA ASN A 150 31.41 -3.93 -6.63
C ASN A 150 32.11 -2.59 -6.59
#